data_26f6f814f84ef71fe51a6c07f52ac2fc
#
_entry.id   26f6f814f84ef71fe51a6c07f52ac2fc
#
_cell.length_a   1.000
_cell.length_b   1.000
_cell.length_c   1.000
_cell.angle_alpha   90.00
_cell.angle_beta   90.00
_cell.angle_gamma   90.00
#
_symmetry.space_group_name_H-M   'P 1'
#
loop_
_entity.id
_entity.type
_entity.pdbx_description
1 polymer ?
#
loop_
_entity_poly.entity_id
_entity_poly.type
_entity_poly.pdbx_seq_one_letter_code
_entity_poly.pdbx_strand_id
1 'polypeptide(L)'
;MNKLMAAVALSTMLLQPACASAQNATNGDSPKTVTVKNPWMWTDTPDPDIIRVGDYYYLVTTTMHMTPGGPIMRSKDLVNWETISYLFDEIHDTPRYDLEEGTVYGRGQWATSIRYHKGTFWALFVANDDPHKSMVFKTTDPAKGWTLHSRLPAYHDSSLFFDDDDRVYVFSGSGDITLIELTQDLTAEKPGGVHKKLELHGRPAGLHEGSRVIKHDGMYYLLCIAWPQSGRCEIAYRSRNIEGPYESKVIVKSDFGGFPFVGQGTIVDGKHGEWYGVIFQDRAGVGRVLTLSPCTWVDGWPMIGEVIREQGNGIDNYRYTARVPETMTLETEDMDYTGKYGQQMRLEGGISMTKDYQFNHNPLKEAFTKNGNTYTFRTTKTVDNMFLARNTLTWRMWAPTCSDTVNIDASKMKDGDKAGFCVFSDNAGMMSVIRENGKYFLVLTNDVCELDPRNKAVTGVKSTELARVAIPKSKVKNIQIAIDGNFVPRTDLAQFRYCIVGKHWAQMGGDFKMTFNWQKFFMGCRYGVYYYSTKNAGGSVNISSRTF
;
A
#
# COMPACT_ATOMS: atom_id res chain seq x y z
N MET A 1 56.28 -60.84 -40.45
CA MET A 1 56.96 -61.84 -39.61
C MET A 1 56.41 -61.74 -38.19
N ASN A 2 55.67 -62.75 -37.77
CA ASN A 2 55.66 -63.51 -36.52
C ASN A 2 55.60 -62.65 -35.20
N LYS A 3 54.81 -62.95 -34.17
CA LYS A 3 54.09 -64.17 -33.74
C LYS A 3 53.01 -63.78 -32.69
N LEU A 4 51.91 -64.47 -32.77
CA LEU A 4 50.97 -64.89 -31.75
C LEU A 4 51.61 -65.15 -30.38
N MET A 5 50.93 -64.78 -29.29
CA MET A 5 50.70 -65.70 -28.16
C MET A 5 49.45 -65.31 -27.37
N ALA A 6 48.62 -66.30 -27.16
CA ALA A 6 47.40 -66.29 -26.37
C ALA A 6 47.71 -66.52 -24.87
N ALA A 7 46.91 -65.99 -23.99
CA ALA A 7 46.82 -66.42 -22.59
C ALA A 7 45.38 -66.45 -22.10
N VAL A 8 45.09 -67.55 -21.51
CA VAL A 8 43.83 -68.17 -21.07
C VAL A 8 43.19 -67.38 -19.92
N ALA A 9 41.87 -67.24 -19.96
CA ALA A 9 41.05 -66.71 -18.91
C ALA A 9 40.75 -67.80 -17.85
N LEU A 10 40.84 -67.45 -16.59
CA LEU A 10 40.28 -68.21 -15.46
C LEU A 10 39.15 -67.39 -14.84
N SER A 11 37.94 -67.92 -14.99
CA SER A 11 36.72 -67.39 -14.39
C SER A 11 36.60 -67.80 -12.92
N THR A 12 36.50 -66.86 -12.00
CA THR A 12 36.02 -67.09 -10.66
C THR A 12 34.69 -66.35 -10.49
N MET A 13 33.60 -67.12 -10.40
CA MET A 13 32.30 -66.69 -9.96
C MET A 13 32.37 -66.30 -8.47
N LEU A 14 32.09 -65.06 -8.17
CA LEU A 14 31.74 -64.59 -6.81
C LEU A 14 30.28 -64.23 -6.83
N LEU A 15 29.50 -64.98 -6.05
CA LEU A 15 28.09 -64.67 -5.72
C LEU A 15 28.06 -63.37 -4.88
N GLN A 16 27.38 -62.35 -5.41
CA GLN A 16 26.97 -61.19 -4.65
C GLN A 16 25.53 -61.37 -4.14
N PRO A 17 25.25 -61.03 -2.86
CA PRO A 17 23.85 -60.99 -2.40
C PRO A 17 23.10 -59.79 -2.98
N ALA A 18 21.93 -60.04 -3.51
CA ALA A 18 21.00 -59.03 -3.98
C ALA A 18 20.50 -58.19 -2.78
N CYS A 19 21.03 -57.00 -2.60
CA CYS A 19 20.36 -55.96 -1.81
C CYS A 19 19.26 -55.34 -2.68
N ALA A 20 18.02 -55.69 -2.37
CA ALA A 20 16.87 -54.95 -2.86
C ALA A 20 16.87 -53.55 -2.23
N SER A 21 17.36 -52.55 -2.96
CA SER A 21 17.12 -51.14 -2.60
C SER A 21 15.67 -50.82 -2.93
N ALA A 22 14.85 -50.70 -1.88
CA ALA A 22 13.56 -50.05 -1.99
C ALA A 22 13.81 -48.60 -2.42
N GLN A 23 13.58 -48.30 -3.68
CA GLN A 23 13.41 -46.92 -4.16
C GLN A 23 12.06 -46.44 -3.59
N ASN A 24 12.09 -45.75 -2.45
CA ASN A 24 11.03 -44.83 -2.09
C ASN A 24 11.12 -43.68 -3.07
N ALA A 25 10.41 -43.76 -4.18
CA ALA A 25 10.04 -42.64 -4.99
C ALA A 25 9.10 -41.78 -4.15
N THR A 26 9.64 -40.79 -3.45
CA THR A 26 8.84 -39.65 -3.03
C THR A 26 8.45 -38.92 -4.30
N ASN A 27 7.20 -39.08 -4.71
CA ASN A 27 6.57 -38.16 -5.65
C ASN A 27 6.52 -36.80 -4.96
N GLY A 28 7.61 -36.05 -5.02
CA GLY A 28 7.62 -34.64 -4.73
C GLY A 28 6.92 -33.94 -5.88
N ASP A 29 5.65 -33.54 -5.69
CA ASP A 29 5.02 -32.60 -6.61
C ASP A 29 5.93 -31.38 -6.70
N SER A 30 6.32 -31.03 -7.93
CA SER A 30 7.07 -29.77 -8.16
C SER A 30 6.24 -28.61 -7.59
N PRO A 31 6.87 -27.63 -6.93
CA PRO A 31 6.13 -26.52 -6.35
C PRO A 31 5.29 -25.84 -7.44
N LYS A 32 4.04 -25.50 -7.09
CA LYS A 32 3.17 -24.73 -8.00
C LYS A 32 3.82 -23.38 -8.24
N THR A 33 3.89 -22.96 -9.48
CA THR A 33 4.42 -21.64 -9.85
C THR A 33 3.37 -20.80 -10.56
N VAL A 34 3.50 -19.48 -10.43
CA VAL A 34 2.68 -18.49 -11.12
C VAL A 34 3.56 -17.38 -11.68
N THR A 35 3.23 -16.93 -12.88
CA THR A 35 3.85 -15.72 -13.43
C THR A 35 3.02 -14.51 -13.01
N VAL A 36 3.66 -13.61 -12.25
CA VAL A 36 3.10 -12.31 -11.89
C VAL A 36 3.64 -11.23 -12.82
N LYS A 37 2.83 -10.20 -13.07
CA LYS A 37 3.20 -9.05 -13.90
C LYS A 37 3.44 -7.83 -13.02
N ASN A 38 4.41 -7.00 -13.38
CA ASN A 38 4.53 -5.67 -12.80
C ASN A 38 3.62 -4.65 -13.54
N PRO A 39 3.03 -3.68 -12.82
CA PRO A 39 3.12 -3.50 -11.37
C PRO A 39 2.56 -4.71 -10.62
N TRP A 40 3.26 -5.10 -9.55
CA TRP A 40 2.91 -6.27 -8.76
C TRP A 40 1.59 -6.09 -7.98
N MET A 41 1.49 -5.04 -7.12
CA MET A 41 0.24 -4.59 -6.52
C MET A 41 -0.25 -3.35 -7.28
N TRP A 42 -1.16 -3.55 -8.20
CA TRP A 42 -1.62 -2.48 -9.08
C TRP A 42 -2.77 -1.67 -8.47
N THR A 43 -2.52 -1.14 -7.28
CA THR A 43 -3.40 -0.27 -6.50
C THR A 43 -2.55 0.63 -5.60
N ASP A 44 -3.14 1.68 -4.99
CA ASP A 44 -2.39 2.63 -4.14
C ASP A 44 -1.89 1.96 -2.85
N THR A 45 -0.62 1.62 -2.83
CA THR A 45 0.08 0.94 -1.72
C THR A 45 1.46 1.57 -1.49
N PRO A 46 1.52 2.87 -1.15
CA PRO A 46 2.77 3.61 -1.10
C PRO A 46 3.65 3.27 0.09
N ASP A 47 4.92 3.66 0.00
CA ASP A 47 5.91 3.66 1.06
C ASP A 47 6.07 2.29 1.73
N PRO A 48 6.27 1.19 0.97
CA PRO A 48 6.26 -0.15 1.53
C PRO A 48 7.39 -0.38 2.50
N ASP A 49 7.12 -1.12 3.58
CA ASP A 49 8.13 -1.82 4.35
C ASP A 49 7.68 -3.28 4.53
N ILE A 50 8.57 -4.20 4.21
CA ILE A 50 8.30 -5.64 4.20
C ILE A 50 9.38 -6.38 4.95
N ILE A 51 8.98 -7.35 5.77
CA ILE A 51 9.86 -8.27 6.48
C ILE A 51 9.38 -9.70 6.31
N ARG A 52 10.29 -10.67 6.41
CA ARG A 52 9.95 -12.07 6.53
C ARG A 52 10.18 -12.55 7.96
N VAL A 53 9.20 -13.24 8.52
CA VAL A 53 9.29 -13.88 9.83
C VAL A 53 8.76 -15.30 9.72
N GLY A 54 9.65 -16.27 9.86
CA GLY A 54 9.33 -17.67 9.59
C GLY A 54 8.87 -17.86 8.14
N ASP A 55 7.70 -18.46 7.97
CA ASP A 55 7.13 -18.76 6.65
C ASP A 55 6.33 -17.62 6.04
N TYR A 56 6.21 -16.48 6.72
CA TYR A 56 5.37 -15.37 6.29
C TYR A 56 6.14 -14.10 5.98
N TYR A 57 5.72 -13.44 4.92
CA TYR A 57 6.02 -12.04 4.63
C TYR A 57 4.96 -11.15 5.27
N TYR A 58 5.38 -10.05 5.86
CA TYR A 58 4.52 -9.01 6.43
C TYR A 58 4.84 -7.68 5.75
N LEU A 59 3.83 -7.08 5.16
CA LEU A 59 3.92 -5.82 4.43
C LEU A 59 3.04 -4.78 5.10
N VAL A 60 3.56 -3.58 5.29
CA VAL A 60 2.81 -2.39 5.69
C VAL A 60 2.96 -1.30 4.65
N THR A 61 1.89 -0.52 4.43
CA THR A 61 1.87 0.61 3.50
C THR A 61 1.20 1.83 4.14
N THR A 62 1.39 2.99 3.55
CA THR A 62 0.79 4.24 4.01
C THR A 62 -0.67 4.34 3.61
N THR A 63 -1.52 4.80 4.52
CA THR A 63 -2.95 5.08 4.27
C THR A 63 -3.39 6.48 4.71
N MET A 64 -2.46 7.33 5.08
CA MET A 64 -2.69 8.74 5.45
C MET A 64 -3.73 8.87 6.58
N HIS A 65 -4.82 9.58 6.28
CA HIS A 65 -5.93 9.89 7.20
C HIS A 65 -7.02 8.81 7.23
N MET A 66 -6.84 7.71 6.49
CA MET A 66 -7.83 6.64 6.46
C MET A 66 -7.78 5.79 7.72
N THR A 67 -8.96 5.42 8.24
CA THR A 67 -9.12 4.59 9.44
C THR A 67 -10.03 3.38 9.16
N PRO A 68 -9.70 2.19 9.73
CA PRO A 68 -8.47 1.89 10.46
C PRO A 68 -7.24 2.10 9.59
N GLY A 69 -6.07 2.43 10.17
CA GLY A 69 -4.89 2.80 9.41
C GLY A 69 -3.67 1.92 9.66
N GLY A 70 -2.69 2.02 8.73
CA GLY A 70 -1.51 1.17 8.73
C GLY A 70 -1.84 -0.31 8.53
N PRO A 71 -2.40 -0.71 7.36
CA PRO A 71 -2.77 -2.10 7.09
C PRO A 71 -1.55 -3.01 7.18
N ILE A 72 -1.68 -4.10 7.91
CA ILE A 72 -0.69 -5.18 7.98
C ILE A 72 -1.19 -6.30 7.08
N MET A 73 -0.50 -6.49 5.98
CA MET A 73 -0.78 -7.56 5.03
C MET A 73 0.21 -8.71 5.25
N ARG A 74 -0.27 -9.94 5.07
CA ARG A 74 0.51 -11.16 5.24
C ARG A 74 0.42 -12.03 3.99
N SER A 75 1.53 -12.66 3.61
CA SER A 75 1.62 -13.63 2.53
C SER A 75 2.61 -14.74 2.87
N LYS A 76 2.44 -15.93 2.28
CA LYS A 76 3.45 -16.99 2.32
C LYS A 76 4.35 -16.99 1.08
N ASP A 77 3.91 -16.38 0.00
CA ASP A 77 4.44 -16.63 -1.35
C ASP A 77 4.62 -15.36 -2.19
N LEU A 78 4.37 -14.17 -1.62
CA LEU A 78 4.38 -12.89 -2.33
C LEU A 78 3.29 -12.76 -3.44
N VAL A 79 2.41 -13.75 -3.56
CA VAL A 79 1.32 -13.81 -4.56
C VAL A 79 -0.04 -13.62 -3.90
N ASN A 80 -0.25 -14.31 -2.78
CA ASN A 80 -1.52 -14.37 -2.06
C ASN A 80 -1.41 -13.55 -0.78
N TRP A 81 -2.08 -12.39 -0.73
CA TRP A 81 -2.00 -11.43 0.36
C TRP A 81 -3.32 -11.30 1.11
N GLU A 82 -3.25 -11.24 2.42
CA GLU A 82 -4.38 -10.94 3.29
C GLU A 82 -4.07 -9.77 4.20
N THR A 83 -4.98 -8.79 4.29
CA THR A 83 -4.97 -7.82 5.38
C THR A 83 -5.43 -8.51 6.65
N ILE A 84 -4.50 -8.74 7.58
CA ILE A 84 -4.75 -9.49 8.83
C ILE A 84 -5.07 -8.58 10.01
N SER A 85 -4.63 -7.34 9.97
CA SER A 85 -4.89 -6.31 11.00
C SER A 85 -4.54 -4.91 10.48
N TYR A 86 -4.79 -3.95 11.35
CA TYR A 86 -4.33 -2.56 11.23
C TYR A 86 -3.54 -2.18 12.48
N LEU A 87 -2.63 -1.22 12.36
CA LEU A 87 -1.87 -0.71 13.51
C LEU A 87 -2.78 -0.02 14.52
N PHE A 88 -3.80 0.68 14.03
CA PHE A 88 -4.78 1.38 14.85
C PHE A 88 -6.15 1.41 14.19
N ASP A 89 -7.19 1.44 15.00
CA ASP A 89 -8.57 1.65 14.55
C ASP A 89 -8.86 3.14 14.32
N GLU A 90 -8.41 3.99 15.22
CA GLU A 90 -8.62 5.44 15.25
C GLU A 90 -7.41 6.17 15.85
N ILE A 91 -7.20 7.43 15.48
CA ILE A 91 -6.23 8.35 16.12
C ILE A 91 -7.02 9.50 16.73
N HIS A 92 -6.72 9.85 17.98
CA HIS A 92 -7.42 10.91 18.73
C HIS A 92 -6.47 12.00 19.25
N ASP A 93 -5.30 12.17 18.64
CA ASP A 93 -4.30 13.15 19.07
C ASP A 93 -4.74 14.59 18.78
N THR A 94 -5.66 14.79 17.85
CA THR A 94 -6.29 16.08 17.53
C THR A 94 -7.74 15.85 17.06
N PRO A 95 -8.69 16.79 17.35
CA PRO A 95 -10.08 16.69 16.89
C PRO A 95 -10.24 16.68 15.38
N ARG A 96 -9.21 17.05 14.63
CA ARG A 96 -9.23 17.02 13.16
C ARG A 96 -9.36 15.62 12.59
N TYR A 97 -8.95 14.57 13.30
CA TYR A 97 -9.25 13.19 12.91
C TYR A 97 -10.76 12.86 12.97
N ASP A 98 -11.52 13.65 13.73
CA ASP A 98 -12.98 13.55 13.83
C ASP A 98 -13.71 14.50 12.90
N LEU A 99 -13.01 15.16 11.96
CA LEU A 99 -13.52 16.23 11.09
C LEU A 99 -14.10 17.41 11.91
N GLU A 100 -13.43 17.71 13.03
CA GLU A 100 -13.73 18.85 13.90
C GLU A 100 -12.50 19.76 13.96
N GLU A 101 -12.72 21.08 13.91
CA GLU A 101 -11.66 22.10 13.91
C GLU A 101 -10.68 21.99 12.72
N GLY A 102 -11.13 21.38 11.62
CA GLY A 102 -10.32 21.12 10.42
C GLY A 102 -10.35 19.67 9.98
N THR A 103 -9.33 19.26 9.25
CA THR A 103 -9.18 17.89 8.72
C THR A 103 -7.72 17.45 8.76
N VAL A 104 -7.48 16.17 8.50
CA VAL A 104 -6.12 15.61 8.34
C VAL A 104 -5.89 15.06 6.93
N TYR A 105 -6.53 15.62 5.91
CA TYR A 105 -6.32 15.20 4.52
C TYR A 105 -4.86 15.25 4.11
N GLY A 106 -4.36 14.12 3.56
CA GLY A 106 -2.96 13.97 3.17
C GLY A 106 -1.95 13.91 4.33
N ARG A 107 -2.44 13.84 5.56
CA ARG A 107 -1.68 13.70 6.81
C ARG A 107 -2.08 12.41 7.53
N GLY A 108 -1.70 12.26 8.77
CA GLY A 108 -1.96 11.05 9.55
C GLY A 108 -0.80 10.06 9.45
N GLN A 109 -1.09 8.78 9.20
CA GLN A 109 -0.07 7.73 9.14
C GLN A 109 0.73 7.84 7.83
N TRP A 110 1.99 8.24 7.95
CA TRP A 110 2.96 8.29 6.87
C TRP A 110 3.84 7.03 6.85
N ALA A 111 4.90 7.03 6.04
CA ALA A 111 5.76 5.87 5.83
C ALA A 111 6.07 5.13 7.14
N THR A 112 5.68 3.87 7.21
CA THR A 112 5.81 3.02 8.41
C THR A 112 6.98 2.08 8.26
N SER A 113 7.77 1.92 9.32
CA SER A 113 8.77 0.87 9.45
C SER A 113 8.23 -0.28 10.28
N ILE A 114 8.32 -1.53 9.79
CA ILE A 114 7.95 -2.74 10.52
C ILE A 114 9.20 -3.59 10.80
N ARG A 115 9.36 -4.09 12.05
CA ARG A 115 10.50 -4.93 12.44
C ARG A 115 10.02 -6.04 13.37
N TYR A 116 10.79 -7.14 13.37
CA TYR A 116 10.62 -8.23 14.33
C TYR A 116 11.90 -8.40 15.13
N HIS A 117 11.77 -8.38 16.44
CA HIS A 117 12.90 -8.56 17.35
C HIS A 117 12.47 -9.34 18.60
N LYS A 118 13.16 -10.46 18.87
CA LYS A 118 12.96 -11.28 20.08
C LYS A 118 11.50 -11.60 20.41
N GLY A 119 10.76 -12.12 19.43
CA GLY A 119 9.38 -12.53 19.61
C GLY A 119 8.34 -11.40 19.52
N THR A 120 8.77 -10.18 19.29
CA THR A 120 7.88 -9.00 19.23
C THR A 120 7.98 -8.33 17.85
N PHE A 121 6.83 -8.04 17.26
CA PHE A 121 6.72 -7.15 16.12
C PHE A 121 6.60 -5.71 16.61
N TRP A 122 7.31 -4.83 15.94
CA TRP A 122 7.35 -3.39 16.19
C TRP A 122 7.01 -2.63 14.92
N ALA A 123 6.24 -1.58 15.05
CA ALA A 123 5.95 -0.66 13.95
C ALA A 123 6.14 0.78 14.42
N LEU A 124 6.78 1.59 13.58
CA LEU A 124 7.06 3.00 13.83
C LEU A 124 6.61 3.82 12.63
N PHE A 125 5.79 4.84 12.84
CA PHE A 125 5.47 5.85 11.83
C PHE A 125 5.32 7.24 12.46
N VAL A 126 5.48 8.27 11.65
CA VAL A 126 5.13 9.64 12.06
C VAL A 126 3.66 9.90 11.75
N ALA A 127 2.90 10.33 12.77
CA ALA A 127 1.60 10.95 12.56
C ALA A 127 1.85 12.40 12.13
N ASN A 128 1.75 12.65 10.83
CA ASN A 128 2.15 13.93 10.23
C ASN A 128 1.06 15.01 10.39
N ASP A 129 0.54 15.17 11.61
CA ASP A 129 -0.33 16.24 12.05
C ASP A 129 -0.08 16.51 13.54
N ASP A 130 -0.60 17.62 14.09
CA ASP A 130 -0.43 17.93 15.52
C ASP A 130 -0.88 16.77 16.43
N PRO A 131 -0.14 16.48 17.49
CA PRO A 131 1.06 17.15 17.99
C PRO A 131 2.36 16.78 17.27
N HIS A 132 2.32 16.21 16.08
CA HIS A 132 3.44 15.80 15.24
C HIS A 132 4.44 14.92 16.00
N LYS A 133 4.03 13.69 16.25
CA LYS A 133 4.80 12.67 16.97
C LYS A 133 4.92 11.41 16.13
N SER A 134 6.01 10.68 16.35
CA SER A 134 6.12 9.31 15.91
C SER A 134 5.45 8.39 16.90
N MET A 135 4.69 7.42 16.39
CA MET A 135 3.98 6.42 17.19
C MET A 135 4.68 5.07 17.04
N VAL A 136 4.97 4.44 18.17
CA VAL A 136 5.50 3.08 18.22
C VAL A 136 4.40 2.12 18.63
N PHE A 137 4.13 1.14 17.79
CA PHE A 137 3.19 0.05 18.07
C PHE A 137 3.94 -1.27 18.24
N LYS A 138 3.39 -2.17 19.05
CA LYS A 138 3.93 -3.52 19.22
C LYS A 138 2.87 -4.59 19.34
N THR A 139 3.25 -5.82 19.00
CA THR A 139 2.46 -7.03 19.22
C THR A 139 3.36 -8.26 19.19
N THR A 140 2.93 -9.35 19.82
CA THR A 140 3.55 -10.67 19.65
C THR A 140 2.86 -11.50 18.57
N ASP A 141 1.66 -11.09 18.13
CA ASP A 141 0.89 -11.73 17.08
C ASP A 141 0.16 -10.66 16.23
N PRO A 142 0.67 -10.34 15.03
CA PRO A 142 0.08 -9.30 14.18
C PRO A 142 -1.41 -9.55 13.83
N ALA A 143 -1.87 -10.80 13.79
CA ALA A 143 -3.25 -11.12 13.47
C ALA A 143 -4.23 -10.78 14.62
N LYS A 144 -3.75 -10.67 15.85
CA LYS A 144 -4.55 -10.31 17.03
C LYS A 144 -4.66 -8.81 17.29
N GLY A 145 -3.94 -8.00 16.52
CA GLY A 145 -3.93 -6.55 16.65
C GLY A 145 -2.67 -6.01 17.31
N TRP A 146 -2.62 -4.70 17.45
CA TRP A 146 -1.46 -3.94 17.89
C TRP A 146 -1.79 -3.04 19.07
N THR A 147 -0.78 -2.75 19.88
CA THR A 147 -0.92 -1.82 21.03
C THR A 147 0.03 -0.65 20.84
N LEU A 148 -0.47 0.57 20.97
CA LEU A 148 0.36 1.76 21.05
C LEU A 148 1.27 1.65 22.28
N HIS A 149 2.57 1.66 22.05
CA HIS A 149 3.59 1.48 23.07
C HIS A 149 4.14 2.80 23.58
N SER A 150 4.52 3.68 22.66
CA SER A 150 5.11 4.98 23.01
C SER A 150 4.88 6.02 21.92
N ARG A 151 5.10 7.28 22.28
CA ARG A 151 5.18 8.42 21.36
C ARG A 151 6.56 9.06 21.50
N LEU A 152 7.25 9.16 20.37
CA LEU A 152 8.61 9.70 20.24
C LEU A 152 8.59 11.05 19.52
N PRO A 153 9.69 11.79 19.47
CA PRO A 153 9.83 12.93 18.56
C PRO A 153 9.47 12.54 17.12
N ALA A 154 9.11 13.52 16.31
CA ALA A 154 8.75 13.27 14.92
C ALA A 154 9.96 12.80 14.10
N TYR A 155 9.88 11.62 13.55
CA TYR A 155 10.89 11.03 12.66
C TYR A 155 10.30 10.85 11.27
N HIS A 156 10.67 11.75 10.37
CA HIS A 156 10.19 11.73 8.99
C HIS A 156 10.78 10.54 8.23
N ASP A 157 9.95 9.79 7.52
CA ASP A 157 10.31 8.65 6.65
C ASP A 157 11.33 7.71 7.28
N SER A 158 11.03 7.29 8.49
CA SER A 158 11.99 6.62 9.35
C SER A 158 12.10 5.11 9.13
N SER A 159 13.28 4.59 9.40
CA SER A 159 13.53 3.16 9.56
C SER A 159 13.92 2.85 10.99
N LEU A 160 13.15 2.00 11.65
CA LEU A 160 13.51 1.39 12.93
C LEU A 160 14.52 0.25 12.67
N PHE A 161 15.55 0.15 13.49
CA PHE A 161 16.57 -0.88 13.34
C PHE A 161 17.03 -1.40 14.71
N PHE A 162 17.04 -2.72 14.85
CA PHE A 162 17.61 -3.44 15.99
C PHE A 162 18.95 -4.04 15.57
N ASP A 163 20.03 -3.69 16.25
CA ASP A 163 21.34 -4.24 15.95
C ASP A 163 21.60 -5.54 16.72
N ASP A 164 22.68 -6.24 16.36
CA ASP A 164 23.05 -7.54 16.94
C ASP A 164 23.41 -7.45 18.44
N ASP A 165 23.77 -6.27 18.92
CA ASP A 165 24.06 -5.98 20.32
C ASP A 165 22.86 -5.47 21.12
N ASP A 166 21.65 -5.60 20.56
CA ASP A 166 20.37 -5.12 21.15
C ASP A 166 20.23 -3.60 21.26
N ARG A 167 21.13 -2.85 20.65
CA ARG A 167 20.92 -1.39 20.52
C ARG A 167 19.85 -1.11 19.47
N VAL A 168 19.07 -0.07 19.73
CA VAL A 168 17.93 0.29 18.89
C VAL A 168 18.18 1.66 18.27
N TYR A 169 17.96 1.76 16.97
CA TYR A 169 18.22 2.96 16.21
C TYR A 169 17.02 3.36 15.34
N VAL A 170 16.95 4.66 15.07
CA VAL A 170 16.10 5.24 14.04
C VAL A 170 16.97 6.00 13.05
N PHE A 171 16.77 5.72 11.76
CA PHE A 171 17.31 6.52 10.66
C PHE A 171 16.16 7.37 10.11
N SER A 172 16.30 8.67 10.09
CA SER A 172 15.21 9.57 9.73
C SER A 172 15.69 10.84 9.07
N GLY A 173 14.90 11.36 8.15
CA GLY A 173 15.11 12.68 7.57
C GLY A 173 14.68 12.81 6.12
N SER A 174 14.70 14.05 5.65
CA SER A 174 14.57 14.44 4.24
C SER A 174 15.74 15.33 3.88
N GLY A 175 16.45 15.03 2.79
CA GLY A 175 17.76 15.59 2.48
C GLY A 175 18.87 14.95 3.29
N ASP A 176 19.05 15.37 4.52
CA ASP A 176 20.01 14.76 5.44
C ASP A 176 19.33 13.66 6.26
N ILE A 177 20.03 12.54 6.45
CA ILE A 177 19.55 11.44 7.30
C ILE A 177 20.31 11.50 8.64
N THR A 178 19.53 11.47 9.72
CA THR A 178 20.03 11.45 11.10
C THR A 178 19.89 10.05 11.66
N LEU A 179 20.94 9.56 12.29
CA LEU A 179 20.97 8.35 13.10
C LEU A 179 20.71 8.74 14.56
N ILE A 180 19.70 8.10 15.15
CA ILE A 180 19.25 8.36 16.51
C ILE A 180 19.20 7.04 17.28
N GLU A 181 19.89 6.95 18.42
CA GLU A 181 19.81 5.80 19.31
C GLU A 181 18.65 5.95 20.28
N LEU A 182 17.79 4.95 20.33
CA LEU A 182 16.69 4.87 21.29
C LEU A 182 17.09 4.08 22.54
N THR A 183 16.33 4.26 23.62
CA THR A 183 16.32 3.31 24.72
C THR A 183 15.85 1.94 24.24
N GLN A 184 16.35 0.86 24.84
CA GLN A 184 16.02 -0.52 24.42
C GLN A 184 14.52 -0.83 24.50
N ASP A 185 13.80 -0.13 25.36
CA ASP A 185 12.35 -0.25 25.50
C ASP A 185 11.56 0.64 24.52
N LEU A 186 12.23 1.39 23.64
CA LEU A 186 11.64 2.28 22.65
C LEU A 186 10.73 3.37 23.23
N THR A 187 11.01 3.85 24.44
CA THR A 187 10.18 4.91 25.09
C THR A 187 10.77 6.30 24.94
N ALA A 188 12.05 6.43 24.63
CA ALA A 188 12.75 7.71 24.49
C ALA A 188 13.99 7.58 23.60
N GLU A 189 14.55 8.72 23.18
CA GLU A 189 15.94 8.81 22.73
C GLU A 189 16.85 8.48 23.91
N LYS A 190 17.90 7.70 23.67
CA LYS A 190 18.81 7.27 24.73
C LYS A 190 19.66 8.44 25.22
N PRO A 191 19.62 8.80 26.51
CA PRO A 191 20.49 9.84 27.06
C PRO A 191 21.97 9.52 26.84
N GLY A 192 22.71 10.44 26.18
CA GLY A 192 24.09 10.23 25.81
C GLY A 192 24.33 9.20 24.71
N GLY A 193 23.28 8.69 24.09
CA GLY A 193 23.33 7.81 22.93
C GLY A 193 23.71 8.56 21.64
N VAL A 194 23.77 7.82 20.53
CA VAL A 194 24.08 8.40 19.22
C VAL A 194 22.91 9.30 18.77
N HIS A 195 23.23 10.53 18.39
CA HIS A 195 22.33 11.44 17.70
C HIS A 195 23.16 12.29 16.75
N LYS A 196 23.26 11.86 15.50
CA LYS A 196 24.14 12.53 14.54
C LYS A 196 23.63 12.43 13.11
N LYS A 197 23.91 13.46 12.35
CA LYS A 197 23.76 13.43 10.89
C LYS A 197 24.78 12.48 10.29
N LEU A 198 24.33 11.58 9.41
CA LEU A 198 25.20 10.62 8.73
C LEU A 198 26.00 11.29 7.61
N GLU A 199 27.24 10.83 7.47
CA GLU A 199 28.08 11.16 6.32
C GLU A 199 27.80 10.15 5.19
N LEU A 200 27.04 10.63 4.18
CA LEU A 200 26.59 9.84 3.03
C LEU A 200 27.33 10.31 1.79
N HIS A 201 28.41 9.63 1.42
CA HIS A 201 29.18 9.96 0.22
C HIS A 201 28.37 9.69 -1.05
N GLY A 202 28.39 10.63 -1.99
CA GLY A 202 27.66 10.53 -3.25
C GLY A 202 26.16 10.77 -3.15
N ARG A 203 25.66 11.31 -2.02
CA ARG A 203 24.26 11.73 -1.89
C ARG A 203 23.93 12.76 -3.00
N PRO A 204 22.91 12.50 -3.83
CA PRO A 204 22.50 13.44 -4.86
C PRO A 204 21.80 14.67 -4.25
N ALA A 205 21.86 15.79 -4.96
CA ALA A 205 21.02 16.94 -4.67
C ALA A 205 19.56 16.65 -5.04
N GLY A 206 18.62 17.31 -4.37
CA GLY A 206 17.18 17.15 -4.57
C GLY A 206 16.54 16.31 -3.47
N LEU A 207 15.35 15.76 -3.76
CA LEU A 207 14.63 14.90 -2.82
C LEU A 207 15.48 13.68 -2.47
N HIS A 208 15.57 13.39 -1.18
CA HIS A 208 16.32 12.26 -0.64
C HIS A 208 15.73 11.91 0.72
N GLU A 209 14.99 10.80 0.80
CA GLU A 209 14.24 10.38 2.00
C GLU A 209 13.85 8.89 1.90
N GLY A 210 12.89 8.43 2.67
CA GLY A 210 12.36 7.08 2.56
C GLY A 210 13.30 6.01 3.12
N SER A 211 13.98 6.31 4.24
CA SER A 211 14.97 5.41 4.85
C SER A 211 14.44 3.99 5.08
N ARG A 212 15.20 2.99 4.61
CA ARG A 212 15.03 1.57 4.97
C ARG A 212 16.41 0.98 5.28
N VAL A 213 16.54 0.37 6.45
CA VAL A 213 17.84 -0.15 6.93
C VAL A 213 17.77 -1.64 7.12
N ILE A 214 18.77 -2.32 6.58
CA ILE A 214 19.03 -3.74 6.78
C ILE A 214 20.50 -3.96 7.11
N LYS A 215 20.81 -5.13 7.69
CA LYS A 215 22.18 -5.60 7.87
C LYS A 215 22.35 -6.92 7.11
N HIS A 216 23.40 -7.00 6.30
CA HIS A 216 23.72 -8.19 5.52
C HIS A 216 25.24 -8.36 5.44
N ASP A 217 25.73 -9.57 5.71
CA ASP A 217 27.16 -9.91 5.71
C ASP A 217 28.04 -8.92 6.51
N GLY A 218 27.55 -8.49 7.68
CA GLY A 218 28.24 -7.56 8.57
C GLY A 218 28.35 -6.12 8.04
N MET A 219 27.61 -5.79 7.00
CA MET A 219 27.47 -4.44 6.45
C MET A 219 26.06 -3.89 6.76
N TYR A 220 25.99 -2.62 7.11
CA TYR A 220 24.76 -1.86 7.19
C TYR A 220 24.43 -1.27 5.83
N TYR A 221 23.20 -1.42 5.40
CA TYR A 221 22.67 -0.84 4.16
C TYR A 221 21.52 0.08 4.51
N LEU A 222 21.63 1.34 4.12
CA LEU A 222 20.55 2.33 4.15
C LEU A 222 20.07 2.55 2.72
N LEU A 223 18.81 2.23 2.43
CA LEU A 223 18.15 2.48 1.17
C LEU A 223 17.35 3.77 1.27
N CYS A 224 17.39 4.59 0.23
CA CYS A 224 16.63 5.83 0.13
C CYS A 224 16.15 6.07 -1.29
N ILE A 225 14.96 6.63 -1.41
CA ILE A 225 14.56 7.29 -2.65
C ILE A 225 15.42 8.54 -2.86
N ALA A 226 15.84 8.75 -4.09
CA ALA A 226 16.52 9.98 -4.48
C ALA A 226 15.95 10.50 -5.80
N TRP A 227 15.86 11.82 -5.91
CA TRP A 227 15.39 12.47 -7.14
C TRP A 227 16.39 13.53 -7.64
N PRO A 228 17.56 13.09 -8.14
CA PRO A 228 18.51 13.98 -8.80
C PRO A 228 17.94 14.50 -10.12
N GLN A 229 18.58 15.52 -10.68
CA GLN A 229 18.21 16.08 -11.99
C GLN A 229 18.15 15.00 -13.11
N SER A 230 18.93 13.94 -12.99
CA SER A 230 18.95 12.82 -13.93
C SER A 230 17.74 11.88 -13.84
N GLY A 231 16.79 12.13 -12.94
CA GLY A 231 15.58 11.34 -12.70
C GLY A 231 15.64 10.52 -11.42
N ARG A 232 14.46 10.11 -10.96
CA ARG A 232 14.23 9.39 -9.70
C ARG A 232 14.87 8.01 -9.72
N CYS A 233 15.40 7.58 -8.58
CA CYS A 233 16.04 6.29 -8.39
C CYS A 233 15.95 5.83 -6.93
N GLU A 234 16.27 4.58 -6.68
CA GLU A 234 16.62 4.08 -5.35
C GLU A 234 18.14 4.01 -5.24
N ILE A 235 18.67 4.57 -4.15
CA ILE A 235 20.10 4.57 -3.84
C ILE A 235 20.33 3.79 -2.55
N ALA A 236 21.32 2.92 -2.54
CA ALA A 236 21.81 2.26 -1.33
C ALA A 236 23.10 2.93 -0.86
N TYR A 237 23.21 3.07 0.45
CA TYR A 237 24.42 3.44 1.16
C TYR A 237 24.86 2.27 1.99
N ARG A 238 26.16 1.94 2.03
CA ARG A 238 26.68 0.87 2.86
C ARG A 238 27.87 1.29 3.71
N SER A 239 27.98 0.71 4.90
CA SER A 239 29.11 0.89 5.82
C SER A 239 29.28 -0.33 6.72
N ARG A 240 30.51 -0.59 7.19
CA ARG A 240 30.77 -1.56 8.27
C ARG A 240 30.45 -1.00 9.65
N ASN A 241 30.37 0.32 9.77
CA ASN A 241 30.02 1.01 11.01
C ASN A 241 28.67 1.70 10.83
N ILE A 242 27.74 1.44 11.75
CA ILE A 242 26.40 2.04 11.72
C ILE A 242 26.43 3.58 11.69
N GLU A 243 27.47 4.19 12.26
CA GLU A 243 27.67 5.63 12.27
C GLU A 243 28.35 6.16 10.99
N GLY A 244 28.70 5.29 10.05
CA GLY A 244 29.37 5.63 8.82
C GLY A 244 30.91 5.76 8.94
N PRO A 245 31.60 6.36 7.95
CA PRO A 245 31.02 6.93 6.72
C PRO A 245 30.42 5.86 5.79
N TYR A 246 29.46 6.29 4.98
CA TYR A 246 28.77 5.43 4.03
C TYR A 246 29.19 5.73 2.59
N GLU A 247 29.49 4.71 1.81
CA GLU A 247 29.59 4.80 0.35
C GLU A 247 28.24 4.48 -0.32
N SER A 248 28.01 4.93 -1.54
CA SER A 248 26.72 4.80 -2.20
C SER A 248 26.76 4.20 -3.58
N LYS A 249 25.63 3.61 -3.98
CA LYS A 249 25.36 3.15 -5.34
C LYS A 249 23.87 3.29 -5.67
N VAL A 250 23.55 3.74 -6.87
CA VAL A 250 22.21 3.62 -7.42
C VAL A 250 21.93 2.15 -7.70
N ILE A 251 20.91 1.58 -7.04
CA ILE A 251 20.61 0.15 -7.08
C ILE A 251 19.45 -0.18 -8.03
N VAL A 252 18.62 0.80 -8.35
CA VAL A 252 17.67 0.76 -9.46
C VAL A 252 17.36 2.17 -9.94
N LYS A 253 17.31 2.33 -11.25
CA LYS A 253 16.82 3.52 -11.93
C LYS A 253 16.14 3.06 -13.20
N SER A 254 14.83 3.07 -13.20
CA SER A 254 14.06 2.39 -14.25
C SER A 254 12.82 3.19 -14.60
N ASP A 255 12.63 3.35 -15.89
CA ASP A 255 11.31 3.58 -16.47
C ASP A 255 10.60 2.24 -16.58
N PHE A 256 9.34 2.19 -16.23
CA PHE A 256 8.58 0.96 -16.29
C PHE A 256 7.13 1.22 -16.70
N GLY A 257 6.64 0.49 -17.69
CA GLY A 257 5.25 0.56 -18.15
C GLY A 257 4.82 1.98 -18.57
N GLY A 258 5.74 2.78 -19.16
CA GLY A 258 5.48 4.14 -19.62
C GLY A 258 5.55 5.24 -18.54
N PHE A 259 6.00 4.92 -17.33
CA PHE A 259 6.19 5.84 -16.22
C PHE A 259 7.65 5.80 -15.71
N PRO A 260 8.28 6.96 -15.45
CA PRO A 260 9.71 7.02 -15.14
C PRO A 260 10.04 6.94 -13.64
N PHE A 261 9.05 6.88 -12.73
CA PHE A 261 9.25 7.19 -11.32
C PHE A 261 9.22 5.94 -10.44
N VAL A 262 10.30 5.13 -10.46
CA VAL A 262 10.51 4.00 -9.54
C VAL A 262 11.36 4.44 -8.35
N GLY A 263 10.98 4.08 -7.14
CA GLY A 263 11.56 4.42 -5.81
C GLY A 263 10.42 4.95 -4.93
N GLN A 264 10.38 4.71 -3.80
CA GLN A 264 10.95 4.32 -2.55
C GLN A 264 10.54 2.86 -2.24
N GLY A 265 11.36 2.17 -1.47
CA GLY A 265 11.03 0.83 -1.03
C GLY A 265 12.14 0.14 -0.26
N THR A 266 12.10 -1.18 -0.22
CA THR A 266 13.03 -1.99 0.54
C THR A 266 13.32 -3.31 -0.16
N ILE A 267 14.22 -4.09 0.42
CA ILE A 267 14.49 -5.47 0.02
C ILE A 267 14.13 -6.43 1.14
N VAL A 268 13.78 -7.66 0.79
CA VAL A 268 13.45 -8.73 1.72
C VAL A 268 14.07 -10.04 1.27
N ASP A 269 14.53 -10.85 2.21
CA ASP A 269 15.02 -12.19 1.94
C ASP A 269 13.86 -13.15 1.66
N GLY A 270 14.09 -14.10 0.76
CA GLY A 270 13.18 -15.17 0.43
C GLY A 270 13.41 -16.44 1.26
N LYS A 271 12.57 -17.44 1.05
CA LYS A 271 12.62 -18.70 1.83
C LYS A 271 13.82 -19.59 1.50
N HIS A 272 14.37 -19.46 0.29
CA HIS A 272 15.40 -20.33 -0.23
C HIS A 272 16.74 -19.59 -0.46
N GLY A 273 16.90 -18.40 0.16
CA GLY A 273 18.12 -17.58 0.07
C GLY A 273 18.13 -16.56 -1.08
N GLU A 274 17.07 -16.51 -1.86
CA GLU A 274 16.83 -15.43 -2.82
C GLU A 274 16.47 -14.13 -2.10
N TRP A 275 16.55 -13.02 -2.82
CA TRP A 275 16.18 -11.71 -2.34
C TRP A 275 15.22 -11.02 -3.32
N TYR A 276 14.33 -10.21 -2.79
CA TYR A 276 13.35 -9.44 -3.55
C TYR A 276 13.42 -7.96 -3.21
N GLY A 277 13.24 -7.11 -4.23
CA GLY A 277 13.04 -5.67 -4.05
C GLY A 277 11.57 -5.32 -4.24
N VAL A 278 11.02 -4.57 -3.29
CA VAL A 278 9.66 -4.05 -3.32
C VAL A 278 9.72 -2.53 -3.32
N ILE A 279 9.39 -1.91 -4.45
CA ILE A 279 9.54 -0.47 -4.68
C ILE A 279 8.28 0.06 -5.33
N PHE A 280 7.81 1.25 -4.96
CA PHE A 280 6.66 1.83 -5.61
C PHE A 280 7.01 2.65 -6.86
N GLN A 281 6.00 2.84 -7.70
CA GLN A 281 6.01 3.73 -8.85
C GLN A 281 4.76 4.61 -8.83
N ASP A 282 4.93 5.92 -9.09
CA ASP A 282 3.79 6.83 -9.26
C ASP A 282 3.07 6.56 -10.57
N ARG A 283 1.76 6.36 -10.50
CA ARG A 283 0.89 6.02 -11.63
C ARG A 283 -0.36 6.90 -11.71
N ALA A 284 -0.18 8.20 -11.49
CA ALA A 284 -1.24 9.20 -11.58
C ALA A 284 -2.51 8.83 -10.78
N GLY A 285 -3.69 8.80 -11.37
CA GLY A 285 -4.97 8.62 -10.68
C GLY A 285 -5.10 7.37 -9.82
N VAL A 286 -4.44 6.25 -10.17
CA VAL A 286 -4.45 5.07 -9.33
C VAL A 286 -3.53 5.18 -8.10
N GLY A 287 -2.63 6.17 -8.08
CA GLY A 287 -1.71 6.40 -6.96
C GLY A 287 -0.34 5.75 -7.14
N ARG A 288 0.25 5.33 -6.03
CA ARG A 288 1.59 4.75 -5.96
C ARG A 288 1.50 3.23 -5.86
N VAL A 289 1.83 2.55 -6.94
CA VAL A 289 1.68 1.09 -7.08
C VAL A 289 3.01 0.39 -6.84
N LEU A 290 2.98 -0.82 -6.26
CA LEU A 290 4.20 -1.58 -6.00
C LEU A 290 4.67 -2.36 -7.21
N THR A 291 6.00 -2.40 -7.39
CA THR A 291 6.70 -3.35 -8.24
C THR A 291 7.41 -4.39 -7.39
N LEU A 292 7.52 -5.60 -7.89
CA LEU A 292 8.33 -6.68 -7.31
C LEU A 292 9.44 -7.03 -8.30
N SER A 293 10.67 -7.13 -7.80
CA SER A 293 11.84 -7.44 -8.62
C SER A 293 12.73 -8.43 -7.92
N PRO A 294 13.50 -9.26 -8.64
CA PRO A 294 14.61 -9.98 -8.02
C PRO A 294 15.61 -8.96 -7.46
N CYS A 295 16.26 -9.29 -6.36
CA CYS A 295 17.36 -8.50 -5.83
C CYS A 295 18.62 -9.37 -5.85
N THR A 296 19.61 -8.96 -6.64
CA THR A 296 20.88 -9.69 -6.81
C THR A 296 22.03 -8.93 -6.18
N TRP A 297 22.78 -9.59 -5.33
CA TRP A 297 23.99 -9.02 -4.72
C TRP A 297 25.13 -9.01 -5.73
N VAL A 298 25.57 -7.84 -6.19
CA VAL A 298 26.66 -7.64 -7.14
C VAL A 298 27.73 -6.76 -6.50
N ASP A 299 28.93 -7.28 -6.31
CA ASP A 299 30.03 -6.60 -5.62
C ASP A 299 29.61 -6.07 -4.22
N GLY A 300 28.73 -6.83 -3.53
CA GLY A 300 28.16 -6.46 -2.23
C GLY A 300 27.15 -5.32 -2.30
N TRP A 301 26.48 -5.08 -3.46
CA TRP A 301 25.39 -4.12 -3.60
C TRP A 301 24.08 -4.84 -3.97
N PRO A 302 22.95 -4.50 -3.33
CA PRO A 302 21.65 -5.13 -3.60
C PRO A 302 21.00 -4.51 -4.84
N MET A 303 21.33 -5.02 -6.02
CA MET A 303 20.76 -4.55 -7.29
C MET A 303 19.33 -5.03 -7.44
N ILE A 304 18.36 -4.10 -7.54
CA ILE A 304 16.93 -4.40 -7.58
C ILE A 304 16.45 -4.43 -9.03
N GLY A 305 16.18 -5.62 -9.54
CA GLY A 305 15.70 -5.84 -10.91
C GLY A 305 16.57 -6.79 -11.70
N GLU A 306 16.29 -6.85 -13.00
CA GLU A 306 17.17 -7.51 -13.97
C GLU A 306 18.48 -6.73 -14.05
N VAL A 307 19.58 -7.37 -13.66
CA VAL A 307 20.91 -6.75 -13.67
C VAL A 307 21.42 -6.67 -15.10
N ILE A 308 21.77 -5.48 -15.52
CA ILE A 308 22.35 -5.20 -16.82
C ILE A 308 23.84 -4.88 -16.62
N ARG A 309 24.69 -5.62 -17.33
CA ARG A 309 26.13 -5.37 -17.38
C ARG A 309 26.43 -4.51 -18.60
N GLU A 310 26.87 -3.27 -18.36
CA GLU A 310 27.28 -2.35 -19.43
C GLU A 310 28.80 -2.24 -19.43
N GLN A 311 29.42 -2.25 -20.61
CA GLN A 311 30.86 -2.03 -20.74
C GLN A 311 31.16 -0.54 -20.50
N GLY A 312 31.96 -0.27 -19.47
CA GLY A 312 32.51 1.06 -19.23
C GLY A 312 33.73 1.36 -20.12
N ASN A 313 34.36 2.49 -19.88
CA ASN A 313 35.59 2.86 -20.59
C ASN A 313 36.77 2.00 -20.06
N GLY A 314 37.25 1.05 -20.88
CA GLY A 314 38.36 0.15 -20.56
C GLY A 314 37.98 -1.34 -20.63
N ILE A 315 39.01 -2.21 -20.80
CA ILE A 315 38.80 -3.65 -21.11
C ILE A 315 38.11 -4.41 -19.97
N ASP A 316 38.31 -3.98 -18.72
CA ASP A 316 37.77 -4.64 -17.51
C ASP A 316 36.83 -3.75 -16.68
N ASN A 317 36.42 -2.60 -17.23
CA ASN A 317 35.56 -1.68 -16.52
C ASN A 317 34.10 -1.92 -16.92
N TYR A 318 33.36 -2.60 -16.04
CA TYR A 318 31.93 -2.82 -16.22
C TYR A 318 31.12 -1.97 -15.24
N ARG A 319 30.03 -1.42 -15.75
CA ARG A 319 29.02 -0.76 -14.94
C ARG A 319 27.81 -1.70 -14.84
N TYR A 320 27.32 -1.90 -13.62
CA TYR A 320 26.09 -2.63 -13.38
C TYR A 320 24.97 -1.66 -13.14
N THR A 321 23.86 -1.84 -13.85
CA THR A 321 22.58 -1.16 -13.63
C THR A 321 21.49 -2.21 -13.43
N ALA A 322 20.30 -1.81 -12.97
CA ALA A 322 19.18 -2.72 -12.82
C ALA A 322 17.89 -2.04 -13.25
N ARG A 323 16.97 -2.82 -13.81
CA ARG A 323 15.64 -2.38 -14.23
C ARG A 323 14.56 -3.31 -13.70
N VAL A 324 13.37 -2.77 -13.45
CA VAL A 324 12.19 -3.54 -13.07
C VAL A 324 11.80 -4.48 -14.21
N PRO A 325 11.65 -5.81 -13.96
CA PRO A 325 11.19 -6.75 -14.97
C PRO A 325 9.70 -6.60 -15.24
N GLU A 326 9.26 -6.95 -16.45
CA GLU A 326 7.82 -6.95 -16.78
C GLU A 326 7.07 -8.08 -16.06
N THR A 327 7.73 -9.21 -15.86
CA THR A 327 7.15 -10.40 -15.23
C THR A 327 8.13 -11.07 -14.30
N MET A 328 7.61 -11.80 -13.31
CA MET A 328 8.37 -12.71 -12.45
C MET A 328 7.62 -14.04 -12.31
N THR A 329 8.36 -15.13 -12.20
CA THR A 329 7.80 -16.43 -11.82
C THR A 329 8.08 -16.67 -10.35
N LEU A 330 7.04 -16.92 -9.58
CA LEU A 330 7.08 -17.16 -8.13
C LEU A 330 6.50 -18.53 -7.83
N GLU A 331 7.02 -19.19 -6.81
CA GLU A 331 6.34 -20.31 -6.20
C GLU A 331 5.08 -19.82 -5.47
N THR A 332 4.01 -20.61 -5.48
CA THR A 332 2.76 -20.26 -4.84
C THR A 332 2.29 -21.35 -3.90
N GLU A 333 1.74 -20.93 -2.77
CA GLU A 333 1.21 -21.78 -1.72
C GLU A 333 -0.25 -21.46 -1.46
N ASP A 334 -1.01 -22.47 -1.03
CA ASP A 334 -2.39 -22.23 -0.58
C ASP A 334 -2.38 -21.45 0.75
N MET A 335 -3.24 -20.44 0.86
CA MET A 335 -3.43 -19.64 2.07
C MET A 335 -4.86 -19.81 2.60
N ASP A 336 -4.99 -20.00 3.91
CA ASP A 336 -6.27 -19.90 4.60
C ASP A 336 -6.56 -18.42 4.90
N TYR A 337 -7.56 -17.88 4.24
CA TYR A 337 -8.00 -16.50 4.45
C TYR A 337 -9.01 -16.39 5.56
N THR A 338 -8.83 -15.43 6.45
CA THR A 338 -9.81 -15.17 7.53
C THR A 338 -11.03 -14.42 7.02
N GLY A 339 -10.89 -13.64 5.97
CA GLY A 339 -11.92 -12.76 5.43
C GLY A 339 -12.37 -11.64 6.38
N LYS A 340 -11.62 -11.43 7.47
CA LYS A 340 -11.99 -10.49 8.55
C LYS A 340 -12.19 -9.05 8.06
N TYR A 341 -11.34 -8.60 7.14
CA TYR A 341 -11.32 -7.21 6.68
C TYR A 341 -11.88 -7.01 5.28
N GLY A 342 -12.31 -8.07 4.63
CA GLY A 342 -12.90 -8.02 3.30
C GLY A 342 -12.73 -9.31 2.51
N GLN A 343 -13.34 -9.35 1.34
CA GLN A 343 -13.22 -10.48 0.42
C GLN A 343 -11.88 -10.41 -0.32
N GLN A 344 -11.41 -11.57 -0.75
CA GLN A 344 -10.24 -11.63 -1.64
C GLN A 344 -10.61 -11.16 -3.04
N MET A 345 -9.77 -10.33 -3.62
CA MET A 345 -9.84 -9.92 -5.02
C MET A 345 -8.54 -10.29 -5.73
N ARG A 346 -8.66 -10.68 -6.99
CA ARG A 346 -7.51 -10.95 -7.85
C ARG A 346 -7.24 -9.75 -8.73
N LEU A 347 -6.01 -9.26 -8.70
CA LEU A 347 -5.53 -8.20 -9.58
C LEU A 347 -5.01 -8.77 -10.89
N GLU A 348 -5.02 -7.98 -11.95
CA GLU A 348 -4.56 -8.43 -13.28
C GLU A 348 -3.09 -8.83 -13.31
N GLY A 349 -2.28 -8.26 -12.42
CA GLY A 349 -0.89 -8.67 -12.21
C GLY A 349 -0.69 -10.12 -11.74
N GLY A 350 -1.78 -10.83 -11.43
CA GLY A 350 -1.75 -12.24 -11.03
C GLY A 350 -1.72 -12.46 -9.53
N ILE A 351 -1.68 -11.40 -8.71
CA ILE A 351 -1.75 -11.50 -7.26
C ILE A 351 -3.19 -11.45 -6.75
N SER A 352 -3.38 -11.99 -5.55
CA SER A 352 -4.63 -11.90 -4.79
C SER A 352 -4.39 -11.07 -3.52
N MET A 353 -5.33 -10.17 -3.19
CA MET A 353 -5.26 -9.38 -1.95
C MET A 353 -6.65 -9.08 -1.41
N THR A 354 -6.72 -8.71 -0.13
CA THR A 354 -7.98 -8.31 0.51
C THR A 354 -8.48 -6.99 -0.06
N LYS A 355 -9.76 -6.96 -0.46
CA LYS A 355 -10.51 -5.73 -0.70
C LYS A 355 -10.95 -5.16 0.64
N ASP A 356 -10.09 -4.38 1.26
CA ASP A 356 -10.30 -3.80 2.57
C ASP A 356 -11.02 -2.45 2.52
N TYR A 357 -11.77 -2.14 3.58
CA TYR A 357 -12.60 -0.95 3.70
C TYR A 357 -12.08 -0.04 4.81
N GLN A 358 -11.98 1.25 4.51
CA GLN A 358 -11.49 2.26 5.44
C GLN A 358 -12.40 3.49 5.40
N PHE A 359 -12.65 4.08 6.56
CA PHE A 359 -13.36 5.35 6.63
C PHE A 359 -12.44 6.53 6.32
N ASN A 360 -13.02 7.55 5.72
CA ASN A 360 -12.41 8.86 5.59
C ASN A 360 -12.41 9.53 6.97
N HIS A 361 -11.24 9.60 7.63
CA HIS A 361 -11.09 10.01 9.03
C HIS A 361 -11.73 9.01 10.02
N ASN A 362 -11.76 9.34 11.33
CA ASN A 362 -12.39 8.48 12.32
C ASN A 362 -13.90 8.38 12.11
N PRO A 363 -14.48 7.19 12.09
CA PRO A 363 -15.92 7.04 11.97
C PRO A 363 -16.66 7.45 13.25
N LEU A 364 -17.90 7.87 13.10
CA LEU A 364 -18.86 8.03 14.20
C LEU A 364 -19.65 6.72 14.32
N LYS A 365 -19.26 5.85 15.23
CA LYS A 365 -19.73 4.44 15.32
C LYS A 365 -21.24 4.33 15.54
N GLU A 366 -21.82 5.24 16.32
CA GLU A 366 -23.27 5.27 16.56
C GLU A 366 -24.11 5.74 15.34
N ALA A 367 -23.45 6.35 14.35
CA ALA A 367 -24.14 6.84 13.16
C ALA A 367 -24.19 5.83 12.01
N PHE A 368 -23.72 4.63 12.19
CA PHE A 368 -23.91 3.55 11.22
C PHE A 368 -24.05 2.19 11.88
N THR A 369 -24.62 1.25 11.12
CA THR A 369 -24.65 -0.17 11.48
C THR A 369 -24.38 -0.99 10.23
N LYS A 370 -23.66 -2.11 10.37
CA LYS A 370 -23.44 -3.10 9.30
C LYS A 370 -24.26 -4.36 9.59
N ASN A 371 -25.03 -4.81 8.62
CA ASN A 371 -25.75 -6.09 8.69
C ASN A 371 -25.57 -6.83 7.36
N GLY A 372 -24.80 -7.91 7.39
CA GLY A 372 -24.35 -8.61 6.19
C GLY A 372 -23.68 -7.63 5.21
N ASN A 373 -24.17 -7.59 3.99
CA ASN A 373 -23.66 -6.75 2.90
C ASN A 373 -24.32 -5.34 2.85
N THR A 374 -24.90 -4.87 3.95
CA THR A 374 -25.62 -3.58 3.99
C THR A 374 -25.11 -2.72 5.14
N TYR A 375 -24.72 -1.49 4.82
CA TYR A 375 -24.53 -0.42 5.79
C TYR A 375 -25.78 0.44 5.86
N THR A 376 -26.24 0.72 7.07
CA THR A 376 -27.26 1.73 7.35
C THR A 376 -26.56 2.94 7.95
N PHE A 377 -26.53 4.05 7.23
CA PHE A 377 -25.97 5.32 7.72
C PHE A 377 -27.07 6.24 8.22
N ARG A 378 -26.75 7.05 9.24
CA ARG A 378 -27.64 8.07 9.81
C ARG A 378 -26.90 9.40 9.88
N THR A 379 -27.63 10.50 9.68
CA THR A 379 -27.09 11.84 9.88
C THR A 379 -27.31 12.28 11.33
N THR A 380 -26.26 12.73 12.00
CA THR A 380 -26.28 13.23 13.38
C THR A 380 -26.13 14.75 13.45
N LYS A 381 -25.46 15.33 12.46
CA LYS A 381 -25.30 16.77 12.25
C LYS A 381 -25.40 17.11 10.77
N THR A 382 -25.61 18.37 10.47
CA THR A 382 -25.55 18.88 9.09
C THR A 382 -24.11 19.26 8.74
N VAL A 383 -23.75 19.05 7.47
CA VAL A 383 -22.47 19.47 6.89
C VAL A 383 -22.70 19.95 5.46
N ASP A 384 -21.85 20.86 4.99
CA ASP A 384 -22.06 21.52 3.70
C ASP A 384 -21.67 20.65 2.50
N ASN A 385 -20.75 19.70 2.70
CA ASN A 385 -20.19 18.87 1.63
C ASN A 385 -19.73 17.51 2.13
N MET A 386 -19.44 16.60 1.18
CA MET A 386 -18.97 15.24 1.46
C MET A 386 -17.64 15.20 2.20
N PHE A 387 -16.73 16.13 1.96
CA PHE A 387 -15.41 16.13 2.58
C PHE A 387 -15.43 16.40 4.09
N LEU A 388 -16.56 16.89 4.61
CA LEU A 388 -16.83 17.05 6.04
C LEU A 388 -17.81 15.99 6.59
N ALA A 389 -18.22 15.03 5.75
CA ALA A 389 -19.16 13.98 6.16
C ALA A 389 -18.42 12.85 6.87
N ARG A 390 -18.72 12.63 8.16
CA ARG A 390 -18.31 11.43 8.90
C ARG A 390 -18.92 10.17 8.26
N ASN A 391 -18.22 9.05 8.41
CA ASN A 391 -18.66 7.74 7.90
C ASN A 391 -18.69 7.61 6.37
N THR A 392 -17.95 8.42 5.63
CA THR A 392 -17.64 8.13 4.24
C THR A 392 -16.74 6.89 4.21
N LEU A 393 -17.30 5.76 3.75
CA LEU A 393 -16.60 4.47 3.69
C LEU A 393 -15.96 4.32 2.32
N THR A 394 -14.67 4.02 2.29
CA THR A 394 -13.90 3.97 1.05
C THR A 394 -13.15 2.64 0.89
N TRP A 395 -12.82 2.31 -0.35
CA TRP A 395 -11.88 1.23 -0.68
C TRP A 395 -11.10 1.57 -1.94
N ARG A 396 -9.90 0.98 -2.07
CA ARG A 396 -8.99 1.31 -3.18
C ARG A 396 -9.61 0.98 -4.53
N MET A 397 -9.39 1.85 -5.52
CA MET A 397 -9.50 1.49 -6.92
C MET A 397 -8.24 0.76 -7.37
N TRP A 398 -8.32 -0.01 -8.42
CA TRP A 398 -7.20 -0.80 -8.94
C TRP A 398 -7.11 -0.72 -10.46
N ALA A 399 -5.92 -0.94 -10.97
CA ALA A 399 -5.60 -0.86 -12.39
C ALA A 399 -5.40 -2.27 -12.99
N PRO A 400 -5.40 -2.40 -14.33
CA PRO A 400 -5.58 -1.35 -15.33
C PRO A 400 -7.02 -0.88 -15.46
N THR A 401 -8.00 -1.72 -15.14
CA THR A 401 -9.43 -1.40 -15.11
C THR A 401 -10.08 -1.96 -13.86
N CYS A 402 -11.08 -1.26 -13.35
CA CYS A 402 -11.86 -1.73 -12.22
C CYS A 402 -13.33 -1.32 -12.37
N SER A 403 -14.21 -2.03 -11.69
CA SER A 403 -15.63 -1.70 -11.63
C SER A 403 -16.19 -2.09 -10.28
N ASP A 404 -17.06 -1.26 -9.74
CA ASP A 404 -17.83 -1.61 -8.55
C ASP A 404 -19.24 -1.05 -8.63
N THR A 405 -20.15 -1.68 -7.85
CA THR A 405 -21.57 -1.37 -7.87
C THR A 405 -22.14 -1.37 -6.47
N VAL A 406 -22.93 -0.35 -6.17
CA VAL A 406 -23.70 -0.27 -4.93
C VAL A 406 -25.19 -0.13 -5.23
N ASN A 407 -26.02 -0.55 -4.27
CA ASN A 407 -27.46 -0.34 -4.28
C ASN A 407 -27.87 0.56 -3.11
N ILE A 408 -28.67 1.59 -3.38
CA ILE A 408 -29.09 2.60 -2.41
C ILE A 408 -30.60 2.51 -2.20
N ASP A 409 -31.01 2.30 -0.92
CA ASP A 409 -32.38 2.53 -0.47
C ASP A 409 -32.49 3.90 0.21
N ALA A 410 -32.99 4.86 -0.52
CA ALA A 410 -33.15 6.26 -0.11
C ALA A 410 -34.49 6.58 0.54
N SER A 411 -35.34 5.57 0.82
CA SER A 411 -36.73 5.75 1.26
C SER A 411 -36.88 6.51 2.59
N LYS A 412 -35.84 6.50 3.43
CA LYS A 412 -35.81 7.17 4.74
C LYS A 412 -35.01 8.48 4.75
N MET A 413 -34.55 8.95 3.59
CA MET A 413 -33.88 10.24 3.46
C MET A 413 -34.86 11.39 3.73
N LYS A 414 -34.35 12.50 4.29
CA LYS A 414 -35.05 13.76 4.53
C LYS A 414 -34.66 14.81 3.50
N ASP A 415 -35.39 15.91 3.42
CA ASP A 415 -35.03 17.03 2.54
C ASP A 415 -33.70 17.65 2.97
N GLY A 416 -32.77 17.77 2.03
CA GLY A 416 -31.40 18.19 2.24
C GLY A 416 -30.39 17.03 2.35
N ASP A 417 -30.89 15.79 2.39
CA ASP A 417 -30.01 14.60 2.44
C ASP A 417 -29.43 14.30 1.06
N LYS A 418 -28.16 13.85 1.09
CA LYS A 418 -27.41 13.37 -0.06
C LYS A 418 -26.71 12.05 0.30
N ALA A 419 -26.94 11.03 -0.51
CA ALA A 419 -26.30 9.72 -0.38
C ALA A 419 -25.78 9.26 -1.74
N GLY A 420 -24.62 8.64 -1.81
CA GLY A 420 -24.10 8.30 -3.11
C GLY A 420 -22.90 7.36 -3.12
N PHE A 421 -22.43 7.18 -4.35
CA PHE A 421 -21.22 6.46 -4.69
C PHE A 421 -20.31 7.37 -5.52
N CYS A 422 -19.03 7.42 -5.22
CA CYS A 422 -18.11 8.37 -5.83
C CYS A 422 -16.74 7.76 -6.17
N VAL A 423 -16.05 8.42 -7.07
CA VAL A 423 -14.59 8.42 -7.12
C VAL A 423 -14.12 9.41 -6.05
N PHE A 424 -13.60 8.89 -4.95
CA PHE A 424 -13.13 9.68 -3.82
C PHE A 424 -11.69 10.14 -4.05
N SER A 425 -11.50 11.44 -4.14
CA SER A 425 -10.23 12.16 -4.26
C SER A 425 -10.49 13.63 -3.91
N ASP A 426 -9.47 14.49 -3.88
CA ASP A 426 -9.64 15.96 -3.78
C ASP A 426 -10.41 16.55 -4.97
N ASN A 427 -10.37 15.87 -6.11
CA ASN A 427 -11.23 16.09 -7.28
C ASN A 427 -12.18 14.89 -7.39
N ALA A 428 -13.34 14.98 -6.75
CA ALA A 428 -14.27 13.87 -6.63
C ALA A 428 -15.34 13.89 -7.72
N GLY A 429 -15.55 12.74 -8.37
CA GLY A 429 -16.74 12.50 -9.21
C GLY A 429 -17.81 11.84 -8.35
N MET A 430 -18.95 12.51 -8.17
CA MET A 430 -19.96 12.09 -7.20
C MET A 430 -21.32 11.83 -7.86
N MET A 431 -21.80 10.58 -7.82
CA MET A 431 -23.17 10.27 -8.19
C MET A 431 -24.03 10.14 -6.93
N SER A 432 -24.88 11.14 -6.70
CA SER A 432 -25.68 11.31 -5.47
C SER A 432 -27.17 11.10 -5.73
N VAL A 433 -27.83 10.32 -4.87
CA VAL A 433 -29.28 10.45 -4.65
C VAL A 433 -29.49 11.63 -3.72
N ILE A 434 -30.24 12.62 -4.14
CA ILE A 434 -30.56 13.79 -3.33
C ILE A 434 -32.08 13.89 -3.12
N ARG A 435 -32.49 14.39 -1.95
CA ARG A 435 -33.90 14.70 -1.69
C ARG A 435 -34.08 16.19 -1.48
N GLU A 436 -34.91 16.79 -2.32
CA GLU A 436 -35.22 18.22 -2.34
C GLU A 436 -36.73 18.46 -2.46
N ASN A 437 -37.33 19.18 -1.51
CA ASN A 437 -38.74 19.52 -1.50
C ASN A 437 -39.66 18.30 -1.73
N GLY A 438 -39.34 17.19 -1.05
CA GLY A 438 -40.09 15.92 -1.15
C GLY A 438 -39.86 15.11 -2.42
N LYS A 439 -39.06 15.61 -3.37
CA LYS A 439 -38.71 14.95 -4.63
C LYS A 439 -37.31 14.34 -4.55
N TYR A 440 -37.05 13.30 -5.35
CA TYR A 440 -35.76 12.63 -5.42
C TYR A 440 -35.16 12.80 -6.79
N PHE A 441 -33.85 13.01 -6.80
CA PHE A 441 -33.05 13.13 -8.01
C PHE A 441 -31.78 12.31 -7.89
N LEU A 442 -31.31 11.76 -8.99
CA LEU A 442 -29.96 11.28 -9.15
C LEU A 442 -29.17 12.39 -9.83
N VAL A 443 -28.07 12.81 -9.23
CA VAL A 443 -27.25 13.93 -9.68
C VAL A 443 -25.79 13.50 -9.77
N LEU A 444 -25.15 13.79 -10.89
CA LEU A 444 -23.70 13.63 -11.05
C LEU A 444 -23.05 15.01 -10.91
N THR A 445 -22.12 15.14 -10.00
CA THR A 445 -21.29 16.34 -9.82
C THR A 445 -19.80 16.05 -9.91
N ASN A 446 -19.05 17.07 -10.27
CA ASN A 446 -17.62 17.16 -10.05
C ASN A 446 -17.36 18.14 -8.90
N ASP A 447 -16.84 17.65 -7.79
CA ASP A 447 -16.58 18.43 -6.59
C ASP A 447 -15.07 18.53 -6.35
N VAL A 448 -14.53 19.74 -6.44
CA VAL A 448 -13.10 20.02 -6.19
C VAL A 448 -12.95 20.62 -4.80
N CYS A 449 -12.25 19.90 -3.92
CA CYS A 449 -11.97 20.32 -2.56
C CYS A 449 -10.79 21.30 -2.51
N GLU A 450 -10.98 22.43 -1.83
CA GLU A 450 -9.91 23.36 -1.50
C GLU A 450 -9.57 23.24 -0.02
N LEU A 451 -8.26 23.11 0.25
CA LEU A 451 -7.73 22.93 1.60
C LEU A 451 -6.80 24.09 1.97
N ASP A 452 -6.90 24.55 3.20
CA ASP A 452 -5.85 25.37 3.80
C ASP A 452 -4.52 24.58 3.83
N PRO A 453 -3.42 25.13 3.30
CA PRO A 453 -2.16 24.38 3.23
C PRO A 453 -1.54 24.09 4.61
N ARG A 454 -1.89 24.86 5.66
CA ARG A 454 -1.31 24.76 7.00
C ARG A 454 -2.01 23.70 7.86
N ASN A 455 -3.33 23.83 8.02
CA ASN A 455 -4.13 22.98 8.92
C ASN A 455 -5.05 22.00 8.22
N LYS A 456 -5.02 21.98 6.86
CA LYS A 456 -5.85 21.12 6.01
C LYS A 456 -7.37 21.31 6.20
N ALA A 457 -7.80 22.42 6.79
CA ALA A 457 -9.22 22.72 6.84
C ALA A 457 -9.80 22.85 5.43
N VAL A 458 -11.01 22.35 5.23
CA VAL A 458 -11.76 22.55 3.97
C VAL A 458 -12.20 24.01 3.93
N THR A 459 -11.60 24.79 3.02
CA THR A 459 -11.88 26.22 2.85
C THR A 459 -12.98 26.47 1.83
N GLY A 460 -13.28 25.48 1.00
CA GLY A 460 -14.34 25.53 0.02
C GLY A 460 -14.44 24.26 -0.81
N VAL A 461 -15.56 24.11 -1.50
CA VAL A 461 -15.76 23.07 -2.51
C VAL A 461 -16.37 23.71 -3.75
N LYS A 462 -15.63 23.61 -4.85
CA LYS A 462 -16.18 24.00 -6.15
C LYS A 462 -16.94 22.82 -6.73
N SER A 463 -18.27 22.89 -6.66
CA SER A 463 -19.16 21.85 -7.19
C SER A 463 -19.73 22.26 -8.55
N THR A 464 -19.68 21.35 -9.52
CA THR A 464 -20.25 21.52 -10.86
C THR A 464 -21.21 20.38 -11.12
N GLU A 465 -22.50 20.66 -11.29
CA GLU A 465 -23.48 19.68 -11.71
C GLU A 465 -23.27 19.32 -13.18
N LEU A 466 -23.05 18.05 -13.47
CA LEU A 466 -22.81 17.54 -14.82
C LEU A 466 -24.06 16.94 -15.45
N ALA A 467 -24.92 16.33 -14.64
CA ALA A 467 -26.15 15.71 -15.11
C ALA A 467 -27.13 15.49 -13.94
N ARG A 468 -28.46 15.48 -14.25
CA ARG A 468 -29.54 15.28 -13.29
C ARG A 468 -30.68 14.46 -13.90
N VAL A 469 -31.19 13.49 -13.13
CA VAL A 469 -32.35 12.66 -13.51
C VAL A 469 -33.32 12.59 -12.33
N ALA A 470 -34.61 12.78 -12.57
CA ALA A 470 -35.65 12.63 -11.55
C ALA A 470 -35.88 11.14 -11.21
N ILE A 471 -36.00 10.82 -9.93
CA ILE A 471 -36.29 9.47 -9.45
C ILE A 471 -37.75 9.42 -8.99
N PRO A 472 -38.61 8.55 -9.58
CA PRO A 472 -39.97 8.36 -9.10
C PRO A 472 -39.97 7.86 -7.64
N LYS A 473 -40.83 8.42 -6.79
CA LYS A 473 -40.90 8.05 -5.36
C LYS A 473 -41.13 6.55 -5.13
N SER A 474 -41.78 5.85 -6.04
CA SER A 474 -41.97 4.40 -5.98
C SER A 474 -40.69 3.58 -6.25
N LYS A 475 -39.61 4.22 -6.69
CA LYS A 475 -38.34 3.57 -7.12
C LYS A 475 -37.13 3.86 -6.21
N VAL A 476 -37.31 4.65 -5.16
CA VAL A 476 -36.26 5.11 -4.27
C VAL A 476 -35.60 4.01 -3.41
N LYS A 477 -36.20 2.80 -3.37
CA LYS A 477 -35.67 1.67 -2.57
C LYS A 477 -34.61 0.85 -3.29
N ASN A 478 -34.43 1.02 -4.58
CA ASN A 478 -33.51 0.21 -5.37
C ASN A 478 -32.87 1.05 -6.47
N ILE A 479 -31.91 1.85 -6.09
CA ILE A 479 -31.13 2.70 -6.99
C ILE A 479 -29.73 2.11 -7.07
N GLN A 480 -29.39 1.54 -8.21
CA GLN A 480 -28.06 0.99 -8.44
C GLN A 480 -27.17 2.03 -9.10
N ILE A 481 -25.95 2.16 -8.59
CA ILE A 481 -24.90 3.01 -9.13
C ILE A 481 -23.66 2.16 -9.36
N ALA A 482 -23.09 2.25 -10.54
CA ALA A 482 -21.81 1.61 -10.88
C ALA A 482 -20.80 2.65 -11.34
N ILE A 483 -19.55 2.45 -10.98
CA ILE A 483 -18.42 3.27 -11.43
C ILE A 483 -17.38 2.34 -12.04
N ASP A 484 -17.05 2.59 -13.31
CA ASP A 484 -16.03 1.87 -14.06
C ASP A 484 -14.79 2.76 -14.16
N GLY A 485 -13.66 2.30 -13.63
CA GLY A 485 -12.38 2.99 -13.68
C GLY A 485 -11.47 2.42 -14.75
N ASN A 486 -10.74 3.28 -15.46
CA ASN A 486 -9.74 2.93 -16.45
C ASN A 486 -8.44 3.68 -16.15
N PHE A 487 -7.41 2.94 -15.74
CA PHE A 487 -6.06 3.42 -15.43
C PHE A 487 -5.02 2.90 -16.41
N VAL A 488 -5.43 2.48 -17.61
CA VAL A 488 -4.47 2.23 -18.69
C VAL A 488 -3.59 3.47 -18.81
N PRO A 489 -2.26 3.33 -18.98
CA PRO A 489 -1.33 4.45 -18.90
C PRO A 489 -1.80 5.71 -19.63
N ARG A 490 -1.89 6.83 -18.89
CA ARG A 490 -2.31 8.17 -19.35
C ARG A 490 -3.81 8.34 -19.64
N THR A 491 -4.66 7.35 -19.33
CA THR A 491 -6.12 7.55 -19.42
C THR A 491 -6.71 8.12 -18.14
N ASP A 492 -6.65 7.43 -17.00
CA ASP A 492 -7.19 7.84 -15.70
C ASP A 492 -8.61 8.40 -15.81
N LEU A 493 -9.52 7.58 -16.33
CA LEU A 493 -10.91 7.98 -16.59
C LEU A 493 -11.87 7.10 -15.80
N ALA A 494 -12.96 7.69 -15.31
CA ALA A 494 -14.08 6.96 -14.73
C ALA A 494 -15.37 7.25 -15.50
N GLN A 495 -16.22 6.23 -15.61
CA GLN A 495 -17.58 6.34 -16.16
C GLN A 495 -18.60 5.99 -15.10
N PHE A 496 -19.69 6.75 -15.07
CA PHE A 496 -20.77 6.58 -14.10
C PHE A 496 -21.97 5.99 -14.80
N ARG A 497 -22.49 4.89 -14.25
CA ARG A 497 -23.69 4.23 -14.75
C ARG A 497 -24.70 4.05 -13.62
N TYR A 498 -25.98 4.06 -13.96
CA TYR A 498 -27.05 3.84 -12.99
C TYR A 498 -28.18 2.96 -13.55
N CYS A 499 -28.94 2.34 -12.63
CA CYS A 499 -30.16 1.67 -12.92
C CYS A 499 -31.20 1.99 -11.81
N ILE A 500 -32.30 2.65 -12.17
CA ILE A 500 -33.37 3.02 -11.22
C ILE A 500 -34.50 2.02 -11.27
N VAL A 501 -34.78 1.44 -12.43
CA VAL A 501 -35.89 0.52 -12.63
C VAL A 501 -35.53 -0.55 -13.65
N GLY A 502 -35.71 -1.82 -13.27
CA GLY A 502 -35.59 -2.92 -14.20
C GLY A 502 -34.17 -3.34 -14.52
N LYS A 503 -33.91 -3.71 -15.78
CA LYS A 503 -32.66 -4.36 -16.19
C LYS A 503 -31.72 -3.47 -17.02
N HIS A 504 -32.10 -2.21 -17.25
CA HIS A 504 -31.35 -1.34 -18.17
C HIS A 504 -30.48 -0.36 -17.42
N TRP A 505 -29.17 -0.47 -17.65
CA TRP A 505 -28.17 0.47 -17.21
C TRP A 505 -28.08 1.64 -18.19
N ALA A 506 -27.99 2.84 -17.67
CA ALA A 506 -27.74 4.05 -18.41
C ALA A 506 -26.45 4.72 -17.92
N GLN A 507 -25.66 5.26 -18.83
CA GLN A 507 -24.54 6.12 -18.50
C GLN A 507 -25.05 7.51 -18.10
N MET A 508 -24.37 8.15 -17.15
CA MET A 508 -24.66 9.51 -16.71
C MET A 508 -23.43 10.38 -16.87
N GLY A 509 -23.58 11.45 -17.66
CA GLY A 509 -22.45 12.33 -18.01
C GLY A 509 -21.46 11.71 -18.99
N GLY A 510 -20.35 12.41 -19.18
CA GLY A 510 -19.18 11.95 -19.95
C GLY A 510 -18.13 11.29 -19.06
N ASP A 511 -16.94 11.09 -19.63
CA ASP A 511 -15.80 10.57 -18.89
C ASP A 511 -15.34 11.58 -17.82
N PHE A 512 -15.10 11.06 -16.62
CA PHE A 512 -14.56 11.82 -15.49
C PHE A 512 -13.06 11.62 -15.40
N LYS A 513 -12.27 12.70 -15.38
CA LYS A 513 -10.82 12.62 -15.24
C LYS A 513 -10.42 12.44 -13.78
N MET A 514 -9.83 11.29 -13.47
CA MET A 514 -9.23 10.99 -12.17
C MET A 514 -7.84 11.63 -12.08
N THR A 515 -7.50 12.16 -10.91
CA THR A 515 -6.24 12.89 -10.69
C THR A 515 -5.59 12.45 -9.38
N PHE A 516 -4.29 12.70 -9.27
CA PHE A 516 -3.50 12.53 -8.06
C PHE A 516 -2.91 13.88 -7.65
N ASN A 517 -3.10 14.28 -6.40
CA ASN A 517 -2.58 15.54 -5.88
C ASN A 517 -1.86 15.34 -4.54
N TRP A 518 -0.52 15.36 -4.58
CA TRP A 518 0.31 15.17 -3.40
C TRP A 518 0.19 16.30 -2.37
N GLN A 519 -0.19 17.51 -2.78
CA GLN A 519 -0.37 18.67 -1.88
C GLN A 519 -1.68 18.61 -1.09
N LYS A 520 -2.68 17.87 -1.59
CA LYS A 520 -3.99 17.76 -0.97
C LYS A 520 -4.17 16.42 -0.25
N PHE A 521 -4.60 15.37 -0.95
CA PHE A 521 -4.92 14.08 -0.31
C PHE A 521 -3.74 13.10 -0.30
N PHE A 522 -2.82 13.25 -1.23
CA PHE A 522 -1.59 12.45 -1.37
C PHE A 522 -1.84 10.93 -1.46
N MET A 523 -2.93 10.57 -2.06
CA MET A 523 -3.37 9.19 -2.25
C MET A 523 -4.01 9.01 -3.62
N GLY A 524 -4.01 7.76 -4.11
CA GLY A 524 -4.75 7.37 -5.31
C GLY A 524 -6.26 7.48 -5.12
N CYS A 525 -6.98 7.52 -6.23
CA CYS A 525 -8.44 7.53 -6.23
C CYS A 525 -9.01 6.28 -5.56
N ARG A 526 -10.08 6.45 -4.80
CA ARG A 526 -10.79 5.37 -4.12
C ARG A 526 -12.25 5.35 -4.55
N TYR A 527 -12.87 4.22 -4.50
CA TYR A 527 -14.32 4.15 -4.41
C TYR A 527 -14.78 4.67 -3.04
N GLY A 528 -15.92 5.35 -2.98
CA GLY A 528 -16.45 5.81 -1.71
C GLY A 528 -17.99 5.85 -1.69
N VAL A 529 -18.57 5.36 -0.59
CA VAL A 529 -19.99 5.57 -0.27
C VAL A 529 -20.12 6.57 0.86
N TYR A 530 -21.09 7.47 0.75
CA TYR A 530 -21.27 8.55 1.70
C TYR A 530 -22.75 8.86 1.93
N TYR A 531 -23.01 9.47 3.08
CA TYR A 531 -24.32 10.01 3.42
C TYR A 531 -24.19 11.21 4.34
N TYR A 532 -24.79 12.33 3.96
CA TYR A 532 -24.84 13.55 4.77
C TYR A 532 -26.11 14.36 4.50
N SER A 533 -26.37 15.35 5.37
CA SER A 533 -27.47 16.29 5.21
C SER A 533 -26.99 17.72 5.27
N THR A 534 -27.54 18.56 4.40
CA THR A 534 -27.27 20.01 4.37
C THR A 534 -28.31 20.84 5.13
N LYS A 535 -29.46 20.24 5.52
CA LYS A 535 -30.58 20.96 6.15
C LYS A 535 -30.94 20.43 7.53
N ASN A 536 -31.21 19.12 7.64
CA ASN A 536 -31.76 18.53 8.85
C ASN A 536 -31.11 17.17 9.14
N ALA A 537 -30.62 16.96 10.36
CA ALA A 537 -30.16 15.66 10.80
C ALA A 537 -31.33 14.67 11.04
N GLY A 538 -30.98 13.39 11.27
CA GLY A 538 -31.89 12.32 11.66
C GLY A 538 -32.58 11.62 10.47
N GLY A 539 -32.09 11.79 9.24
CA GLY A 539 -32.38 10.92 8.12
C GLY A 539 -31.53 9.63 8.16
N SER A 540 -31.87 8.67 7.29
CA SER A 540 -31.08 7.46 7.12
C SER A 540 -31.12 6.92 5.69
N VAL A 541 -30.09 6.15 5.33
CA VAL A 541 -29.98 5.47 4.06
C VAL A 541 -29.42 4.07 4.26
N ASN A 542 -29.88 3.10 3.46
CA ASN A 542 -29.21 1.80 3.38
C ASN A 542 -28.40 1.75 2.08
N ILE A 543 -27.12 1.39 2.20
CA ILE A 543 -26.25 1.18 1.06
C ILE A 543 -25.69 -0.25 1.14
N SER A 544 -25.88 -1.02 0.08
CA SER A 544 -25.43 -2.40 0.00
C SER A 544 -24.58 -2.66 -1.22
N SER A 545 -23.65 -3.59 -1.09
CA SER A 545 -22.84 -4.12 -2.19
C SER A 545 -22.66 -5.62 -2.01
N ARG A 546 -22.41 -6.34 -3.09
CA ARG A 546 -22.08 -7.78 -3.00
C ARG A 546 -20.77 -8.05 -2.29
N THR A 547 -19.92 -7.04 -2.17
CA THR A 547 -18.57 -7.16 -1.65
C THR A 547 -18.38 -6.54 -0.24
N PHE A 548 -19.42 -5.92 0.37
CA PHE A 548 -19.34 -5.36 1.73
C PHE A 548 -19.22 -6.42 2.83
#